data_21f413c248f2e2e8641b78fb9d902a0c
#
_entry.id   21f413c248f2e2e8641b78fb9d902a0c
#
_cell.length_a   1.000
_cell.length_b   1.000
_cell.length_c   1.000
_cell.angle_alpha   90.00
_cell.angle_beta   90.00
_cell.angle_gamma   90.00
#
_symmetry.space_group_name_H-M   'P 1'
#
loop_
_entity.id
_entity.type
_entity.pdbx_description
1 polymer ?
#
loop_
_entity_poly.entity_id
_entity_poly.type
_entity_poly.pdbx_seq_one_letter_code
_entity_poly.pdbx_strand_id
1 'polypeptide(L)'
;FDIYRVGQDSFLANDEANLHYVPDERYPDRTVFEGVGRGFIWEQSGSIPAEVFRISGVYINGNFVSVNDTSGPYRFHTDYLNGRIIFDEPVAANDIVSANYCSRAIFTGLADSREFQLLMLDSIEEFLGNTTPLSTPSKEHQVWLPAIFLSLDNGEGTGLQLGGGQIKKRVITLHIFANDSGYRNLLMDFLDFQNRAAFYLGDLNNITLPFDSYGDIIPGTTSFIDLMNNDPWRKLRITEGSCKVLNSLNTQLFRAKVTWKVEVDCGGI
;
A
#
# COMPACT_ATOMS: atom_id res chain seq x y z
N PHE A 1 3.35 -6.00 -4.35
CA PHE A 1 2.30 -5.77 -5.36
C PHE A 1 2.26 -4.29 -5.59
N ASP A 2 3.18 -3.85 -6.41
CA ASP A 2 3.43 -2.44 -6.38
C ASP A 2 2.73 -1.71 -7.53
N ILE A 3 2.27 -0.63 -7.23
CA ILE A 3 2.02 0.65 -7.83
C ILE A 3 2.53 0.75 -9.29
N TYR A 4 3.69 0.20 -9.59
CA TYR A 4 4.30 0.23 -10.91
C TYR A 4 3.49 -0.47 -12.01
N ARG A 5 2.50 -1.25 -11.65
CA ARG A 5 1.80 -2.07 -12.62
C ARG A 5 0.35 -1.68 -12.85
N VAL A 6 -0.21 -0.81 -12.01
CA VAL A 6 -1.59 -0.35 -12.16
C VAL A 6 -1.71 0.91 -13.04
N GLY A 7 -0.57 1.48 -13.50
CA GLY A 7 -0.54 2.65 -14.36
C GLY A 7 -0.69 3.98 -13.62
N GLN A 8 -0.82 5.08 -14.36
CA GLN A 8 -0.91 6.45 -13.82
C GLN A 8 -2.09 6.65 -12.88
N ASP A 9 -3.20 5.93 -13.10
CA ASP A 9 -4.43 6.05 -12.28
C ASP A 9 -4.30 5.43 -10.88
N SER A 10 -3.17 4.80 -10.55
CA SER A 10 -2.91 4.24 -9.21
C SER A 10 -2.33 5.25 -8.22
N PHE A 11 -2.06 6.46 -8.69
CA PHE A 11 -1.52 7.54 -7.87
C PHE A 11 -2.44 8.76 -7.91
N LEU A 12 -2.54 9.41 -6.77
CA LEU A 12 -3.21 10.69 -6.63
C LEU A 12 -2.16 11.74 -6.30
N ALA A 13 -1.92 12.65 -7.25
CA ALA A 13 -1.13 13.84 -6.99
C ALA A 13 -1.98 14.87 -6.27
N ASN A 14 -1.48 15.41 -5.18
CA ASN A 14 -2.13 16.41 -4.36
C ASN A 14 -1.21 17.63 -4.30
N ASP A 15 -1.60 18.71 -4.95
CA ASP A 15 -0.87 19.98 -4.97
C ASP A 15 -1.37 20.89 -3.85
N GLU A 16 -0.45 21.33 -2.97
CA GLU A 16 -0.73 22.18 -1.80
C GLU A 16 -1.98 21.75 -1.00
N ALA A 17 -2.22 20.45 -0.95
CA ALA A 17 -3.39 19.92 -0.27
C ALA A 17 -3.26 20.09 1.24
N ASN A 18 -4.34 20.57 1.88
CA ASN A 18 -4.39 20.71 3.31
C ASN A 18 -4.24 19.36 4.00
N LEU A 19 -3.35 19.30 4.99
CA LEU A 19 -3.23 18.19 5.89
C LEU A 19 -4.15 18.38 7.09
N HIS A 20 -4.73 17.30 7.57
CA HIS A 20 -5.67 17.34 8.68
C HIS A 20 -4.99 16.91 9.97
N TYR A 21 -5.16 17.70 11.02
CA TYR A 21 -4.71 17.30 12.36
C TYR A 21 -5.38 15.99 12.80
N VAL A 22 -4.58 15.07 13.30
CA VAL A 22 -5.01 13.78 13.85
C VAL A 22 -4.41 13.60 15.23
N PRO A 23 -5.23 13.48 16.29
CA PRO A 23 -4.70 13.15 17.61
C PRO A 23 -4.13 11.72 17.61
N ASP A 24 -2.90 11.57 18.08
CA ASP A 24 -2.21 10.29 18.23
C ASP A 24 -1.53 10.25 19.59
N GLU A 25 -1.92 9.31 20.44
CA GLU A 25 -1.44 9.22 21.84
C GLU A 25 0.08 8.97 21.95
N ARG A 26 0.72 8.56 20.86
CA ARG A 26 2.19 8.33 20.80
C ARG A 26 2.98 9.63 20.73
N TYR A 27 2.33 10.74 20.35
CA TYR A 27 2.98 12.01 20.05
C TYR A 27 2.31 13.14 20.82
N PRO A 28 3.01 14.27 21.06
CA PRO A 28 2.40 15.45 21.65
C PRO A 28 1.19 15.95 20.84
N ASP A 29 0.29 16.63 21.52
CA ASP A 29 -0.89 17.22 20.88
C ASP A 29 -0.47 18.16 19.73
N ARG A 30 -1.23 18.14 18.62
CA ARG A 30 -1.00 18.96 17.43
C ARG A 30 0.36 18.78 16.72
N THR A 31 0.94 17.61 16.84
CA THR A 31 2.16 17.28 16.08
C THR A 31 1.90 16.40 14.86
N VAL A 32 0.79 15.66 14.80
CA VAL A 32 0.49 14.72 13.71
C VAL A 32 -0.55 15.27 12.76
N PHE A 33 -0.20 15.34 11.48
CA PHE A 33 -1.09 15.76 10.40
C PHE A 33 -1.15 14.70 9.31
N GLU A 34 -2.34 14.40 8.81
CA GLU A 34 -2.57 13.33 7.84
C GLU A 34 -3.06 13.91 6.50
N GLY A 35 -2.57 13.36 5.40
CA GLY A 35 -3.03 13.68 4.06
C GLY A 35 -4.37 13.02 3.72
N VAL A 36 -4.95 13.46 2.61
CA VAL A 36 -6.11 12.80 2.02
C VAL A 36 -5.62 11.53 1.32
N GLY A 37 -5.87 10.40 1.90
CA GLY A 37 -5.34 9.11 1.43
C GLY A 37 -4.06 8.71 2.16
N ARG A 38 -4.04 7.49 2.62
CA ARG A 38 -2.91 6.91 3.35
C ARG A 38 -1.87 6.35 2.39
N GLY A 39 -0.64 6.32 2.85
CA GLY A 39 0.46 5.77 2.08
C GLY A 39 1.01 6.78 1.07
N PHE A 40 1.86 7.69 1.54
CA PHE A 40 2.60 8.57 0.66
C PHE A 40 3.58 7.78 -0.20
N ILE A 41 3.81 8.27 -1.40
CA ILE A 41 4.81 7.68 -2.28
C ILE A 41 6.20 8.09 -1.78
N TRP A 42 7.03 7.09 -1.55
CA TRP A 42 8.38 7.28 -1.04
C TRP A 42 9.46 6.90 -2.05
N GLU A 43 9.12 6.07 -3.04
CA GLU A 43 10.09 5.60 -4.01
C GLU A 43 10.15 6.53 -5.23
N GLN A 44 11.37 6.90 -5.63
CA GLN A 44 11.65 7.65 -6.84
C GLN A 44 12.62 6.83 -7.68
N SER A 45 12.13 5.85 -8.40
CA SER A 45 12.94 5.16 -9.41
C SER A 45 12.62 5.70 -10.80
N GLY A 46 13.56 5.56 -11.73
CA GLY A 46 13.37 5.98 -13.12
C GLY A 46 12.24 5.27 -13.88
N SER A 47 11.56 4.32 -13.22
CA SER A 47 10.38 3.62 -13.75
C SER A 47 9.06 4.25 -13.30
N ILE A 48 9.08 5.23 -12.37
CA ILE A 48 7.91 5.97 -11.94
C ILE A 48 7.68 7.15 -12.87
N PRO A 49 6.43 7.44 -13.26
CA PRO A 49 6.12 8.66 -14.00
C PRO A 49 6.65 9.91 -13.28
N ALA A 50 7.09 10.90 -14.05
CA ALA A 50 7.66 12.13 -13.48
C ALA A 50 6.66 12.93 -12.63
N GLU A 51 5.37 12.70 -12.85
CA GLU A 51 4.27 13.30 -12.09
C GLU A 51 4.13 12.71 -10.67
N VAL A 52 4.81 11.60 -10.40
CA VAL A 52 4.81 10.95 -9.09
C VAL A 52 6.06 11.36 -8.33
N PHE A 53 5.86 12.05 -7.22
CA PHE A 53 6.95 12.63 -6.45
C PHE A 53 6.83 12.37 -4.95
N ARG A 54 7.96 12.37 -4.28
CA ARG A 54 8.06 12.36 -2.81
C ARG A 54 7.67 13.72 -2.25
N ILE A 55 7.29 13.74 -0.99
CA ILE A 55 7.23 14.98 -0.23
C ILE A 55 8.62 15.60 -0.15
N SER A 56 8.73 16.84 -0.62
CA SER A 56 9.96 17.64 -0.53
C SER A 56 9.94 18.61 0.66
N GLY A 57 8.75 18.85 1.22
CA GLY A 57 8.52 19.72 2.34
C GLY A 57 7.03 19.95 2.59
N VAL A 58 6.74 20.76 3.57
CA VAL A 58 5.39 21.20 3.95
C VAL A 58 5.28 22.71 3.86
N TYR A 59 4.07 23.22 3.77
CA TYR A 59 3.79 24.64 3.85
C TYR A 59 3.06 24.93 5.16
N ILE A 60 3.56 25.89 5.92
CA ILE A 60 2.91 26.42 7.12
C ILE A 60 2.44 27.84 6.81
N ASN A 61 1.13 28.04 6.73
CA ASN A 61 0.53 29.31 6.29
C ASN A 61 1.12 29.83 4.96
N GLY A 62 1.38 28.91 4.02
CA GLY A 62 1.97 29.22 2.71
C GLY A 62 3.51 29.38 2.71
N ASN A 63 4.18 29.29 3.87
CA ASN A 63 5.64 29.32 3.93
C ASN A 63 6.21 27.91 3.84
N PHE A 64 7.08 27.68 2.87
CA PHE A 64 7.68 26.37 2.63
C PHE A 64 8.74 26.01 3.68
N VAL A 65 8.62 24.81 4.23
CA VAL A 65 9.58 24.17 5.15
C VAL A 65 10.08 22.90 4.49
N SER A 66 11.37 22.82 4.19
CA SER A 66 11.96 21.67 3.52
C SER A 66 12.11 20.48 4.45
N VAL A 67 11.98 19.26 3.92
CA VAL A 67 12.31 18.00 4.62
C VAL A 67 13.77 17.96 5.09
N ASN A 68 14.66 18.72 4.46
CA ASN A 68 16.07 18.82 4.85
C ASN A 68 16.34 19.93 5.90
N ASP A 69 15.33 20.67 6.33
CA ASP A 69 15.51 21.69 7.35
C ASP A 69 15.54 21.05 8.73
N THR A 70 16.75 20.95 9.28
CA THR A 70 17.00 20.34 10.60
C THR A 70 17.04 21.34 11.74
N SER A 71 16.90 22.65 11.47
CA SER A 71 17.15 23.72 12.44
C SER A 71 15.95 24.63 12.72
N GLY A 72 14.88 24.51 11.96
CA GLY A 72 13.68 25.35 12.08
C GLY A 72 12.72 24.91 13.18
N PRO A 73 11.78 25.79 13.58
CA PRO A 73 10.76 25.49 14.59
C PRO A 73 9.72 24.47 14.10
N TYR A 74 9.67 24.19 12.79
CA TYR A 74 8.73 23.25 12.16
C TYR A 74 9.45 22.04 11.58
N ARG A 75 10.48 21.56 12.26
CA ARG A 75 11.10 20.29 11.89
C ARG A 75 10.08 19.17 11.96
N PHE A 76 10.09 18.27 10.98
CA PHE A 76 9.14 17.19 10.88
C PHE A 76 9.77 15.91 10.34
N HIS A 77 9.07 14.80 10.55
CA HIS A 77 9.31 13.49 9.96
C HIS A 77 8.14 13.12 9.06
N THR A 78 8.39 12.32 8.04
CA THR A 78 7.36 11.85 7.12
C THR A 78 7.08 10.37 7.37
N ASP A 79 5.90 10.04 7.86
CA ASP A 79 5.44 8.66 7.91
C ASP A 79 4.82 8.29 6.56
N TYR A 80 5.65 7.75 5.68
CA TYR A 80 5.25 7.40 4.33
C TYR A 80 4.21 6.27 4.29
N LEU A 81 4.26 5.35 5.24
CA LEU A 81 3.35 4.20 5.27
C LEU A 81 1.92 4.61 5.65
N ASN A 82 1.79 5.53 6.59
CA ASN A 82 0.49 5.99 7.06
C ASN A 82 0.03 7.30 6.42
N GLY A 83 0.87 7.94 5.58
CA GLY A 83 0.53 9.20 4.93
C GLY A 83 0.45 10.37 5.90
N ARG A 84 1.41 10.47 6.81
CA ARG A 84 1.43 11.46 7.91
C ARG A 84 2.69 12.29 7.91
N ILE A 85 2.54 13.50 8.39
CA ILE A 85 3.63 14.40 8.79
C ILE A 85 3.62 14.51 10.30
N ILE A 86 4.77 14.27 10.92
CA ILE A 86 4.95 14.29 12.38
C ILE A 86 5.93 15.39 12.71
N PHE A 87 5.44 16.48 13.29
CA PHE A 87 6.28 17.59 13.75
C PHE A 87 6.94 17.27 15.09
N ASP A 88 8.17 17.72 15.28
CA ASP A 88 8.88 17.59 16.55
C ASP A 88 8.22 18.46 17.66
N GLU A 89 7.67 19.61 17.27
CA GLU A 89 7.00 20.55 18.17
C GLU A 89 5.56 20.81 17.72
N PRO A 90 4.63 21.11 18.65
CA PRO A 90 3.25 21.38 18.32
C PRO A 90 3.07 22.56 17.35
N VAL A 91 2.30 22.35 16.32
CA VAL A 91 1.88 23.40 15.38
C VAL A 91 0.72 24.19 15.98
N ALA A 92 0.74 25.52 15.86
CA ALA A 92 -0.28 26.37 16.46
C ALA A 92 -1.69 26.05 15.92
N ALA A 93 -2.70 26.26 16.77
CA ALA A 93 -4.09 25.85 16.44
C ALA A 93 -4.67 26.51 15.19
N ASN A 94 -4.19 27.71 14.87
CA ASN A 94 -4.66 28.50 13.74
C ASN A 94 -3.78 28.34 12.48
N ASP A 95 -2.68 27.58 12.58
CA ASP A 95 -1.82 27.36 11.43
C ASP A 95 -2.43 26.33 10.47
N ILE A 96 -2.35 26.66 9.20
CA ILE A 96 -2.74 25.79 8.11
C ILE A 96 -1.50 25.04 7.64
N VAL A 97 -1.56 23.71 7.71
CA VAL A 97 -0.52 22.83 7.21
C VAL A 97 -0.97 22.26 5.87
N SER A 98 -0.16 22.42 4.83
CA SER A 98 -0.39 21.80 3.52
C SER A 98 0.90 21.23 2.95
N ALA A 99 0.79 20.36 1.97
CA ALA A 99 1.95 19.74 1.31
C ALA A 99 1.63 19.36 -0.13
N ASN A 100 2.70 19.25 -0.93
CA ASN A 100 2.66 18.59 -2.23
C ASN A 100 3.08 17.14 -2.02
N TYR A 101 2.18 16.20 -2.34
CA TYR A 101 2.47 14.78 -2.17
C TYR A 101 1.70 13.93 -3.17
N CYS A 102 2.25 12.76 -3.45
CA CYS A 102 1.50 11.71 -4.13
C CYS A 102 1.12 10.64 -3.12
N SER A 103 -0.13 10.17 -3.20
CA SER A 103 -0.64 9.08 -2.39
C SER A 103 -1.07 7.89 -3.26
N ARG A 104 -1.18 6.72 -2.64
CA ARG A 104 -1.69 5.53 -3.31
C ARG A 104 -3.19 5.64 -3.49
N ALA A 105 -3.66 5.42 -4.72
CA ALA A 105 -5.09 5.38 -5.01
C ALA A 105 -5.74 4.06 -4.56
N ILE A 106 -4.96 2.99 -4.44
CA ILE A 106 -5.43 1.64 -4.11
C ILE A 106 -4.80 1.19 -2.80
N PHE A 107 -5.63 0.81 -1.84
CA PHE A 107 -5.15 0.15 -0.63
C PHE A 107 -4.70 -1.26 -0.93
N THR A 108 -3.55 -1.67 -0.41
CA THR A 108 -3.06 -3.04 -0.53
C THR A 108 -2.75 -3.62 0.84
N GLY A 109 -3.22 -4.82 1.11
CA GLY A 109 -3.04 -5.50 2.39
C GLY A 109 -3.00 -7.02 2.25
N LEU A 110 -2.80 -7.69 3.39
CA LEU A 110 -2.89 -9.15 3.48
C LEU A 110 -4.29 -9.55 3.95
N ALA A 111 -4.81 -10.66 3.44
CA ALA A 111 -6.14 -11.13 3.79
C ALA A 111 -6.25 -11.74 5.21
N ASP A 112 -5.14 -11.93 5.90
CA ASP A 112 -5.06 -12.30 7.33
C ASP A 112 -4.96 -11.07 8.24
N SER A 113 -4.87 -9.87 7.67
CA SER A 113 -4.78 -8.62 8.40
C SER A 113 -6.09 -8.28 9.13
N ARG A 114 -5.96 -7.45 10.16
CA ARG A 114 -7.12 -6.95 10.90
C ARG A 114 -8.01 -6.06 10.03
N GLU A 115 -7.42 -5.29 9.15
CA GLU A 115 -8.11 -4.43 8.19
C GLU A 115 -9.06 -5.22 7.29
N PHE A 116 -8.60 -6.35 6.75
CA PHE A 116 -9.44 -7.25 5.95
C PHE A 116 -10.59 -7.83 6.76
N GLN A 117 -10.30 -8.28 7.98
CA GLN A 117 -11.33 -8.84 8.87
C GLN A 117 -12.40 -7.81 9.22
N LEU A 118 -11.99 -6.57 9.56
CA LEU A 118 -12.94 -5.48 9.86
C LEU A 118 -13.81 -5.14 8.64
N LEU A 119 -13.20 -5.01 7.45
CA LEU A 119 -13.93 -4.73 6.22
C LEU A 119 -14.96 -5.85 5.91
N MET A 120 -14.60 -7.10 6.19
CA MET A 120 -15.53 -8.23 6.03
C MET A 120 -16.65 -8.22 7.06
N LEU A 121 -16.36 -7.87 8.31
CA LEU A 121 -17.36 -7.79 9.40
C LEU A 121 -18.35 -6.65 9.15
N ASP A 122 -17.86 -5.45 8.85
CA ASP A 122 -18.71 -4.29 8.56
C ASP A 122 -19.69 -4.58 7.42
N SER A 123 -19.21 -5.27 6.37
CA SER A 123 -20.07 -5.65 5.25
C SER A 123 -21.15 -6.67 5.61
N ILE A 124 -20.91 -7.53 6.60
CA ILE A 124 -21.89 -8.52 7.08
C ILE A 124 -22.91 -7.86 8.01
N GLU A 125 -22.46 -6.98 8.88
CA GLU A 125 -23.35 -6.28 9.84
C GLU A 125 -24.35 -5.37 9.15
N GLU A 126 -23.91 -4.61 8.14
CA GLU A 126 -24.81 -3.80 7.33
C GLU A 126 -25.85 -4.67 6.60
N PHE A 127 -25.43 -5.84 6.11
CA PHE A 127 -26.34 -6.81 5.49
C PHE A 127 -27.37 -7.39 6.46
N LEU A 128 -26.99 -7.62 7.71
CA LEU A 128 -27.90 -8.12 8.77
C LEU A 128 -28.79 -7.03 9.36
N GLY A 129 -28.68 -5.78 8.93
CA GLY A 129 -29.46 -4.66 9.41
C GLY A 129 -29.10 -4.19 10.82
N ASN A 130 -27.97 -4.62 11.33
CA ASN A 130 -27.39 -4.10 12.57
C ASN A 130 -26.74 -2.74 12.29
N THR A 131 -27.38 -1.68 12.74
CA THR A 131 -26.93 -0.30 12.54
C THR A 131 -25.98 0.21 13.63
N THR A 132 -25.63 -0.61 14.60
CA THR A 132 -24.62 -0.25 15.61
C THR A 132 -23.24 -0.65 15.10
N PRO A 133 -22.38 0.30 14.74
CA PRO A 133 -21.01 -0.04 14.37
C PRO A 133 -20.33 -0.70 15.55
N LEU A 134 -19.80 -1.90 15.34
CA LEU A 134 -18.87 -2.54 16.25
C LEU A 134 -17.65 -1.64 16.38
N SER A 135 -17.61 -0.79 17.38
CA SER A 135 -16.54 0.14 17.70
C SER A 135 -15.95 0.81 16.45
N THR A 136 -16.02 2.11 16.32
CA THR A 136 -15.27 2.86 15.30
C THR A 136 -13.85 2.31 15.24
N PRO A 137 -13.45 1.70 14.12
CA PRO A 137 -12.09 1.21 14.01
C PRO A 137 -11.16 2.38 14.30
N SER A 138 -10.12 2.15 15.10
CA SER A 138 -9.11 3.18 15.28
C SER A 138 -8.67 3.63 13.89
N LYS A 139 -8.47 4.92 13.67
CA LYS A 139 -8.08 5.47 12.35
C LYS A 139 -6.91 4.72 11.70
N GLU A 140 -6.11 4.03 12.49
CA GLU A 140 -4.99 3.20 12.06
C GLU A 140 -5.39 1.96 11.24
N HIS A 141 -6.63 1.48 11.38
CA HIS A 141 -7.14 0.30 10.67
C HIS A 141 -8.21 0.63 9.62
N GLN A 142 -8.38 1.91 9.27
CA GLN A 142 -9.30 2.28 8.22
C GLN A 142 -8.77 1.86 6.85
N VAL A 143 -9.61 1.17 6.09
CA VAL A 143 -9.36 0.82 4.69
C VAL A 143 -10.06 1.83 3.82
N TRP A 144 -9.32 2.44 2.89
CA TRP A 144 -9.94 3.22 1.83
C TRP A 144 -10.18 2.34 0.59
N LEU A 145 -11.19 2.66 -0.16
CA LEU A 145 -11.56 1.95 -1.38
C LEU A 145 -11.10 2.75 -2.61
N PRO A 146 -10.66 2.08 -3.67
CA PRO A 146 -10.59 0.64 -3.83
C PRO A 146 -9.47 -0.04 -3.03
N ALA A 147 -9.65 -1.32 -2.67
CA ALA A 147 -8.69 -2.09 -1.90
C ALA A 147 -8.45 -3.47 -2.51
N ILE A 148 -7.23 -3.95 -2.42
CA ILE A 148 -6.82 -5.30 -2.83
C ILE A 148 -6.15 -6.00 -1.65
N PHE A 149 -6.69 -7.14 -1.25
CA PHE A 149 -6.08 -7.98 -0.22
C PHE A 149 -5.59 -9.29 -0.82
N LEU A 150 -4.38 -9.66 -0.44
CA LEU A 150 -3.68 -10.81 -0.94
C LEU A 150 -3.71 -11.95 0.07
N SER A 151 -4.14 -13.14 -0.35
CA SER A 151 -3.98 -14.38 0.40
C SER A 151 -3.12 -15.37 -0.35
N LEU A 152 -2.35 -16.15 0.40
CA LEU A 152 -1.49 -17.19 -0.10
C LEU A 152 -1.99 -18.54 0.42
N ASP A 153 -2.31 -19.45 -0.48
CA ASP A 153 -2.67 -20.81 -0.11
C ASP A 153 -1.42 -21.70 -0.03
N ASN A 154 -1.50 -22.75 0.77
CA ASN A 154 -0.46 -23.76 0.86
C ASN A 154 -0.23 -24.38 -0.53
N GLY A 155 1.02 -24.54 -0.93
CA GLY A 155 1.39 -25.05 -2.22
C GLY A 155 2.24 -26.31 -2.13
N GLU A 156 2.33 -27.00 -3.25
CA GLU A 156 3.15 -28.20 -3.41
C GLU A 156 4.50 -27.84 -4.03
N GLY A 157 5.56 -28.53 -3.58
CA GLY A 157 6.90 -28.43 -4.16
C GLY A 157 7.16 -29.64 -5.07
N THR A 158 7.64 -29.41 -6.28
CA THR A 158 8.06 -30.47 -7.20
C THR A 158 9.55 -30.32 -7.48
N GLY A 159 10.32 -31.40 -7.33
CA GLY A 159 11.74 -31.43 -7.70
C GLY A 159 11.91 -31.23 -9.21
N LEU A 160 12.85 -30.37 -9.61
CA LEU A 160 13.09 -30.03 -11.02
C LEU A 160 14.03 -31.00 -11.71
N GLN A 161 15.07 -31.47 -11.02
CA GLN A 161 16.14 -32.33 -11.58
C GLN A 161 16.92 -33.04 -10.50
N LEU A 162 17.73 -34.03 -10.89
CA LEU A 162 18.71 -34.73 -10.05
C LEU A 162 19.82 -33.84 -9.44
N GLY A 163 19.83 -32.54 -9.73
CA GLY A 163 20.82 -31.56 -9.25
C GLY A 163 20.31 -30.53 -8.25
N GLY A 164 19.12 -30.64 -7.73
CA GLY A 164 18.68 -29.88 -6.55
C GLY A 164 17.82 -28.63 -6.75
N GLY A 165 17.31 -28.33 -7.94
CA GLY A 165 16.33 -27.26 -8.11
C GLY A 165 14.90 -27.70 -7.74
N GLN A 166 14.09 -26.80 -7.21
CA GLN A 166 12.66 -27.02 -6.93
C GLN A 166 11.80 -25.93 -7.55
N ILE A 167 10.70 -26.35 -8.20
CA ILE A 167 9.61 -25.42 -8.50
C ILE A 167 8.55 -25.57 -7.42
N LYS A 168 8.22 -24.48 -6.74
CA LYS A 168 7.07 -24.42 -5.84
C LYS A 168 5.87 -23.86 -6.55
N LYS A 169 4.76 -24.62 -6.55
CA LYS A 169 3.47 -24.16 -7.05
C LYS A 169 2.65 -23.60 -5.89
N ARG A 170 2.08 -22.43 -6.08
CA ARG A 170 1.26 -21.72 -5.09
C ARG A 170 0.02 -21.17 -5.77
N VAL A 171 -0.99 -20.93 -4.97
CA VAL A 171 -2.17 -20.17 -5.40
C VAL A 171 -2.18 -18.85 -4.64
N ILE A 172 -2.21 -17.76 -5.39
CA ILE A 172 -2.38 -16.41 -4.85
C ILE A 172 -3.80 -15.99 -5.15
N THR A 173 -4.51 -15.57 -4.13
CA THR A 173 -5.85 -14.99 -4.26
C THR A 173 -5.81 -13.51 -3.94
N LEU A 174 -6.35 -12.70 -4.83
CA LEU A 174 -6.50 -11.26 -4.71
C LEU A 174 -7.99 -10.96 -4.48
N HIS A 175 -8.31 -10.45 -3.32
CA HIS A 175 -9.65 -10.00 -2.97
C HIS A 175 -9.77 -8.51 -3.28
N ILE A 176 -10.63 -8.17 -4.22
CA ILE A 176 -10.87 -6.79 -4.66
C ILE A 176 -12.13 -6.28 -3.98
N PHE A 177 -12.04 -5.07 -3.45
CA PHE A 177 -13.15 -4.30 -2.89
C PHE A 177 -13.16 -2.91 -3.51
N ALA A 178 -14.32 -2.44 -3.92
CA ALA A 178 -14.50 -1.11 -4.47
C ALA A 178 -15.87 -0.54 -4.10
N ASN A 179 -15.96 0.78 -4.04
CA ASN A 179 -17.20 1.51 -3.85
C ASN A 179 -18.03 1.67 -5.14
N ASP A 180 -17.46 1.26 -6.27
CA ASP A 180 -18.05 1.37 -7.58
C ASP A 180 -17.80 0.10 -8.40
N SER A 181 -18.78 -0.33 -9.19
CA SER A 181 -18.67 -1.54 -10.02
C SER A 181 -17.71 -1.37 -11.18
N GLY A 182 -17.55 -0.16 -11.72
CA GLY A 182 -16.61 0.17 -12.78
C GLY A 182 -15.17 0.03 -12.29
N TYR A 183 -14.84 0.59 -11.13
CA TYR A 183 -13.52 0.43 -10.51
C TYR A 183 -13.20 -1.03 -10.19
N ARG A 184 -14.17 -1.79 -9.64
CA ARG A 184 -14.00 -3.22 -9.42
C ARG A 184 -13.65 -3.95 -10.73
N ASN A 185 -14.37 -3.68 -11.81
CA ASN A 185 -14.14 -4.31 -13.10
C ASN A 185 -12.79 -3.91 -13.67
N LEU A 186 -12.45 -2.62 -13.62
CA LEU A 186 -11.14 -2.12 -14.07
C LEU A 186 -9.98 -2.84 -13.37
N LEU A 187 -10.03 -2.97 -12.05
CA LEU A 187 -9.00 -3.68 -11.29
C LEU A 187 -8.97 -5.17 -11.62
N MET A 188 -10.13 -5.79 -11.81
CA MET A 188 -10.22 -7.20 -12.18
C MET A 188 -9.60 -7.44 -13.56
N ASP A 189 -9.97 -6.64 -14.56
CA ASP A 189 -9.43 -6.74 -15.93
C ASP A 189 -7.92 -6.48 -15.95
N PHE A 190 -7.46 -5.49 -15.21
CA PHE A 190 -6.03 -5.20 -15.08
C PHE A 190 -5.25 -6.39 -14.49
N LEU A 191 -5.76 -7.01 -13.43
CA LEU A 191 -5.12 -8.15 -12.80
C LEU A 191 -5.19 -9.40 -13.68
N ASP A 192 -6.27 -9.59 -14.43
CA ASP A 192 -6.39 -10.68 -15.41
C ASP A 192 -5.40 -10.52 -16.57
N PHE A 193 -5.17 -9.29 -17.00
CA PHE A 193 -4.17 -8.97 -18.02
C PHE A 193 -2.73 -9.33 -17.60
N GLN A 194 -2.44 -9.45 -16.29
CA GLN A 194 -1.15 -9.91 -15.78
C GLN A 194 -0.95 -11.43 -15.94
N ASN A 195 -1.92 -12.15 -16.44
CA ASN A 195 -1.79 -13.57 -16.71
C ASN A 195 -0.56 -13.84 -17.60
N ARG A 196 0.28 -14.81 -17.21
CA ARG A 196 1.61 -15.12 -17.78
C ARG A 196 2.72 -14.10 -17.48
N ALA A 197 2.48 -13.08 -16.67
CA ALA A 197 3.55 -12.20 -16.22
C ALA A 197 4.53 -12.93 -15.28
N ALA A 198 5.75 -12.45 -15.27
CA ALA A 198 6.77 -12.86 -14.29
C ALA A 198 7.13 -11.69 -13.39
N PHE A 199 7.25 -11.95 -12.11
CA PHE A 199 7.63 -10.98 -11.09
C PHE A 199 8.92 -11.42 -10.40
N TYR A 200 9.73 -10.47 -10.00
CA TYR A 200 10.86 -10.74 -9.13
C TYR A 200 10.37 -10.86 -7.69
N LEU A 201 10.96 -11.80 -6.95
CA LEU A 201 10.71 -11.96 -5.52
C LEU A 201 11.90 -11.41 -4.74
N GLY A 202 11.63 -10.49 -3.83
CA GLY A 202 12.60 -10.05 -2.84
C GLY A 202 12.63 -11.01 -1.64
N ASP A 203 13.80 -11.25 -1.08
CA ASP A 203 13.93 -11.97 0.17
C ASP A 203 13.81 -11.02 1.35
N LEU A 204 12.62 -10.95 1.94
CA LEU A 204 12.32 -10.05 3.06
C LEU A 204 13.18 -10.32 4.30
N ASN A 205 13.77 -11.52 4.44
CA ASN A 205 14.68 -11.81 5.56
C ASN A 205 16.01 -11.08 5.44
N ASN A 206 16.39 -10.70 4.21
CA ASN A 206 17.63 -10.00 3.89
C ASN A 206 17.41 -8.53 3.53
N ILE A 207 16.17 -8.07 3.54
CA ILE A 207 15.82 -6.69 3.23
C ILE A 207 15.58 -5.94 4.54
N THR A 208 16.42 -4.96 4.82
CA THR A 208 16.10 -3.95 5.82
C THR A 208 15.10 -2.99 5.19
N LEU A 209 13.92 -2.86 5.79
CA LEU A 209 12.96 -1.86 5.35
C LEU A 209 13.61 -0.47 5.40
N PRO A 210 13.43 0.35 4.38
CA PRO A 210 14.11 1.64 4.26
C PRO A 210 13.52 2.72 5.18
N PHE A 211 12.83 2.34 6.24
CA PHE A 211 12.12 3.25 7.14
C PHE A 211 12.68 3.20 8.55
N ASP A 212 12.73 4.35 9.17
CA ASP A 212 13.05 4.51 10.59
C ASP A 212 11.82 4.28 11.48
N SER A 213 11.94 4.57 12.77
CA SER A 213 10.85 4.42 13.75
C SER A 213 9.66 5.37 13.55
N TYR A 214 9.84 6.44 12.80
CA TYR A 214 8.77 7.36 12.41
C TYR A 214 8.09 6.97 11.10
N GLY A 215 8.66 6.04 10.34
CA GLY A 215 8.23 5.71 8.97
C GLY A 215 8.89 6.58 7.91
N ASP A 216 9.90 7.39 8.28
CA ASP A 216 10.68 8.21 7.37
C ASP A 216 11.80 7.39 6.71
N ILE A 217 12.26 7.85 5.55
CA ILE A 217 13.26 7.13 4.76
C ILE A 217 14.64 7.29 5.40
N ILE A 218 15.30 6.18 5.67
CA ILE A 218 16.68 6.17 6.14
C ILE A 218 17.60 6.56 4.97
N PRO A 219 18.38 7.64 5.07
CA PRO A 219 19.27 8.08 4.00
C PRO A 219 20.26 6.99 3.57
N GLY A 220 20.41 6.82 2.25
CA GLY A 220 21.34 5.84 1.68
C GLY A 220 20.81 4.40 1.63
N THR A 221 19.53 4.17 1.96
CA THR A 221 18.90 2.87 1.76
C THR A 221 18.58 2.64 0.30
N THR A 222 18.66 1.37 -0.08
CA THR A 222 18.41 0.90 -1.45
C THR A 222 16.92 0.91 -1.77
N SER A 223 16.54 1.24 -2.99
CA SER A 223 15.15 1.15 -3.44
C SER A 223 14.67 -0.31 -3.49
N PHE A 224 13.35 -0.54 -3.44
CA PHE A 224 12.81 -1.90 -3.65
C PHE A 224 13.18 -2.49 -5.01
N ILE A 225 13.32 -1.66 -6.03
CA ILE A 225 13.74 -2.10 -7.37
C ILE A 225 15.18 -2.62 -7.33
N ASP A 226 16.07 -1.93 -6.63
CA ASP A 226 17.45 -2.37 -6.49
C ASP A 226 17.54 -3.67 -5.68
N LEU A 227 16.71 -3.78 -4.64
CA LEU A 227 16.61 -5.01 -3.84
C LEU A 227 16.09 -6.19 -4.67
N MET A 228 15.10 -5.98 -5.53
CA MET A 228 14.59 -7.01 -6.44
C MET A 228 15.59 -7.38 -7.55
N ASN A 229 16.43 -6.46 -7.97
CA ASN A 229 17.44 -6.71 -9.00
C ASN A 229 18.66 -7.48 -8.47
N ASN A 230 18.90 -7.44 -7.16
CA ASN A 230 20.06 -8.12 -6.54
C ASN A 230 19.88 -9.63 -6.38
N ASP A 231 18.66 -10.16 -6.52
CA ASP A 231 18.41 -11.62 -6.55
C ASP A 231 17.62 -12.01 -7.82
N PRO A 232 18.28 -11.99 -9.00
CA PRO A 232 17.63 -12.22 -10.29
C PRO A 232 17.12 -13.67 -10.47
N TRP A 233 17.45 -14.58 -9.56
CA TRP A 233 17.13 -15.99 -9.67
C TRP A 233 15.77 -16.37 -9.11
N ARG A 234 15.18 -15.55 -8.27
CA ARG A 234 13.86 -15.82 -7.71
C ARG A 234 12.78 -15.09 -8.51
N LYS A 235 12.16 -15.83 -9.40
CA LYS A 235 11.03 -15.32 -10.21
C LYS A 235 9.76 -16.08 -9.86
N LEU A 236 8.69 -15.32 -9.64
CA LEU A 236 7.34 -15.83 -9.61
C LEU A 236 6.75 -15.68 -11.01
N ARG A 237 6.26 -16.77 -11.57
CA ARG A 237 5.57 -16.76 -12.87
C ARG A 237 4.11 -17.10 -12.66
N ILE A 238 3.21 -16.28 -13.17
CA ILE A 238 1.79 -16.61 -13.24
C ILE A 238 1.59 -17.58 -14.39
N THR A 239 1.10 -18.77 -14.11
CA THR A 239 0.85 -19.82 -15.11
C THR A 239 -0.61 -19.85 -15.58
N GLU A 240 -1.52 -19.49 -14.69
CA GLU A 240 -2.96 -19.48 -14.95
C GLU A 240 -3.62 -18.42 -14.06
N GLY A 241 -4.56 -17.66 -14.62
CA GLY A 241 -5.39 -16.70 -13.93
C GLY A 241 -6.87 -17.03 -14.08
N SER A 242 -7.67 -16.70 -13.08
CA SER A 242 -9.12 -16.75 -13.16
C SER A 242 -9.74 -15.62 -12.37
N CYS A 243 -10.79 -15.01 -12.92
CA CYS A 243 -11.51 -13.90 -12.31
C CYS A 243 -12.93 -14.30 -11.98
N LYS A 244 -13.43 -13.82 -10.84
CA LYS A 244 -14.81 -14.04 -10.41
C LYS A 244 -15.37 -12.81 -9.75
N VAL A 245 -16.47 -12.29 -10.27
CA VAL A 245 -17.29 -11.31 -9.57
C VAL A 245 -18.00 -12.00 -8.41
N LEU A 246 -17.93 -11.42 -7.23
CA LEU A 246 -18.63 -11.89 -6.05
C LEU A 246 -19.85 -11.03 -5.82
N ASN A 247 -20.87 -11.64 -5.21
CA ASN A 247 -22.04 -10.87 -4.80
C ASN A 247 -21.66 -9.78 -3.81
N SER A 248 -22.21 -8.60 -4.01
CA SER A 248 -22.11 -7.51 -3.05
C SER A 248 -22.78 -7.93 -1.73
N LEU A 249 -22.13 -7.69 -0.61
CA LEU A 249 -22.72 -7.91 0.72
C LEU A 249 -23.60 -6.74 1.12
N ASN A 250 -23.31 -5.56 0.59
CA ASN A 250 -24.15 -4.36 0.72
C ASN A 250 -24.20 -3.61 -0.62
N THR A 251 -25.04 -2.57 -0.71
CA THR A 251 -25.26 -1.81 -1.95
C THR A 251 -24.09 -0.91 -2.33
N GLN A 252 -23.13 -0.70 -1.44
CA GLN A 252 -22.00 0.23 -1.62
C GLN A 252 -20.65 -0.48 -1.74
N LEU A 253 -20.58 -1.79 -1.51
CA LEU A 253 -19.34 -2.54 -1.54
C LEU A 253 -19.36 -3.61 -2.63
N PHE A 254 -18.70 -3.31 -3.72
CA PHE A 254 -18.53 -4.21 -4.87
C PHE A 254 -17.31 -5.09 -4.70
N ARG A 255 -17.45 -6.39 -4.94
CA ARG A 255 -16.42 -7.38 -4.69
C ARG A 255 -16.08 -8.20 -5.91
N ALA A 256 -14.80 -8.57 -6.02
CA ALA A 256 -14.33 -9.57 -6.95
C ALA A 256 -13.18 -10.37 -6.34
N LYS A 257 -12.86 -11.47 -6.97
CA LYS A 257 -11.74 -12.35 -6.63
C LYS A 257 -10.97 -12.66 -7.91
N VAL A 258 -9.66 -12.43 -7.87
CA VAL A 258 -8.74 -12.91 -8.90
C VAL A 258 -7.86 -13.97 -8.26
N THR A 259 -7.72 -15.12 -8.94
CA THR A 259 -6.92 -16.23 -8.44
C THR A 259 -5.84 -16.53 -9.46
N TRP A 260 -4.59 -16.52 -9.03
CA TRP A 260 -3.43 -16.86 -9.83
C TRP A 260 -2.81 -18.17 -9.36
N LYS A 261 -2.60 -19.09 -10.28
CA LYS A 261 -1.65 -20.18 -10.05
C LYS A 261 -0.27 -19.69 -10.43
N VAL A 262 0.66 -19.82 -9.53
CA VAL A 262 2.01 -19.31 -9.69
C VAL A 262 3.05 -20.39 -9.49
N GLU A 263 4.13 -20.28 -10.23
CA GLU A 263 5.33 -21.10 -10.07
C GLU A 263 6.47 -20.22 -9.61
N VAL A 264 7.14 -20.65 -8.54
CA VAL A 264 8.33 -19.99 -8.00
C VAL A 264 9.51 -20.92 -8.21
N ASP A 265 10.50 -20.42 -8.94
CA ASP A 265 11.77 -21.10 -9.08
C ASP A 265 12.59 -20.88 -7.80
N CYS A 266 12.81 -21.93 -7.09
CA CYS A 266 13.58 -21.92 -5.83
C CYS A 266 14.99 -22.42 -6.07
N GLY A 267 15.66 -22.04 -7.14
CA GLY A 267 17.03 -22.36 -7.53
C GLY A 267 17.78 -23.29 -6.57
N GLY A 268 18.54 -24.24 -7.07
CA GLY A 268 19.35 -25.08 -6.20
C GLY A 268 20.34 -24.22 -5.37
N ILE A 269 20.38 -24.50 -4.08
CA ILE A 269 21.43 -23.98 -3.17
C ILE A 269 22.76 -24.57 -3.58
#